data_2481dfa35d85e2d2ddbf39d852b64ec3
#
_entry.id   2481dfa35d85e2d2ddbf39d852b64ec3
#
_cell.length_a   1.000
_cell.length_b   1.000
_cell.length_c   1.000
_cell.angle_alpha   90.00
_cell.angle_beta   90.00
_cell.angle_gamma   90.00
#
_symmetry.space_group_name_H-M   'P 1'
#
loop_
_entity.id
_entity.type
_entity.pdbx_description
1 polymer ?
#
loop_
_entity_poly.entity_id
_entity_poly.type
_entity_poly.pdbx_seq_one_letter_code
_entity_poly.pdbx_strand_id
1 'polypeptide(L)'
;DGMRQWPPLMQESDGGERFSGNFASLNRNKRSLVADLKDSQQVQRLRELCASADIVLENFRPGVMDRLGLGYETLRERNPRLIYCSLTGYGQTGPYAKKGAFDVTVQAISGVMSVTGEEDGPPVKCGVPVADFTAGLYAAYSSLAAYEQAKRTGQGTHVDCSMLGCMLGISALQIS
;
A
#
# COMPACT_ATOMS: atom_id res chain seq x y z
N ASP A 1 9.52 4.18 10.90
CA ASP A 1 8.54 4.82 10.01
C ASP A 1 8.68 6.32 10.10
N GLY A 2 9.01 6.98 8.96
CA GLY A 2 9.24 8.41 8.88
C GLY A 2 8.00 9.25 9.23
N MET A 3 6.79 8.74 9.02
CA MET A 3 5.56 9.43 9.39
C MET A 3 5.45 9.73 10.90
N ARG A 4 6.18 9.02 11.76
CA ARG A 4 6.20 9.31 13.20
C ARG A 4 6.69 10.73 13.51
N GLN A 5 7.45 11.32 12.60
CA GLN A 5 8.00 12.68 12.74
C GLN A 5 7.27 13.74 11.90
N TRP A 6 6.19 13.37 11.20
CA TRP A 6 5.47 14.32 10.36
C TRP A 6 4.61 15.28 11.20
N PRO A 7 4.67 16.58 10.93
CA PRO A 7 3.82 17.56 11.62
C PRO A 7 2.34 17.40 11.22
N PRO A 8 1.41 17.85 12.05
CA PRO A 8 1.65 18.45 13.37
C PRO A 8 2.08 17.41 14.40
N LEU A 9 3.08 17.80 15.22
CA LEU A 9 3.49 16.98 16.36
C LEU A 9 2.66 17.39 17.58
N MET A 10 1.94 16.43 18.11
CA MET A 10 1.13 16.54 19.33
C MET A 10 1.96 16.10 20.54
N GLN A 11 1.58 16.55 21.72
CA GLN A 11 2.17 16.14 22.99
C GLN A 11 1.06 15.58 23.87
N GLU A 12 1.34 14.53 24.59
CA GLU A 12 0.41 13.99 25.59
C GLU A 12 0.22 15.02 26.73
N SER A 13 -0.95 14.99 27.35
CA SER A 13 -1.34 15.94 28.40
C SER A 13 -0.47 15.87 29.65
N ASP A 14 0.22 14.75 29.85
CA ASP A 14 1.14 14.48 30.97
C ASP A 14 2.60 14.90 30.69
N GLY A 15 2.86 15.52 29.52
CA GLY A 15 4.20 15.93 29.15
C GLY A 15 5.06 14.84 28.51
N GLY A 16 4.46 13.72 28.10
CA GLY A 16 5.13 12.62 27.41
C GLY A 16 5.76 13.00 26.08
N GLU A 17 6.28 12.01 25.35
CA GLU A 17 6.94 12.22 24.07
C GLU A 17 5.98 12.81 23.01
N ARG A 18 6.53 13.67 22.15
CA ARG A 18 5.78 14.21 21.01
C ARG A 18 5.56 13.13 19.97
N PHE A 19 4.35 13.08 19.44
CA PHE A 19 3.98 12.12 18.39
C PHE A 19 3.25 12.79 17.23
N SER A 20 3.33 12.19 16.04
CA SER A 20 2.61 12.66 14.86
C SER A 20 1.13 12.28 14.94
N GLY A 21 0.25 13.29 14.90
CA GLY A 21 -1.19 13.06 14.79
C GLY A 21 -1.58 12.30 13.51
N ASN A 22 -0.87 12.55 12.40
CA ASN A 22 -1.05 11.80 11.14
C ASN A 22 -0.71 10.32 11.31
N PHE A 23 0.41 10.02 11.97
CA PHE A 23 0.78 8.63 12.24
C PHE A 23 -0.25 7.93 13.14
N ALA A 24 -0.68 8.59 14.21
CA ALA A 24 -1.63 8.02 15.16
C ALA A 24 -3.00 7.73 14.52
N SER A 25 -3.50 8.65 13.69
CA SER A 25 -4.80 8.51 13.03
C SER A 25 -4.86 7.32 12.06
N LEU A 26 -3.76 7.04 11.35
CA LEU A 26 -3.69 5.97 10.34
C LEU A 26 -3.25 4.63 10.92
N ASN A 27 -2.67 4.60 12.13
CA ASN A 27 -2.11 3.38 12.71
C ASN A 27 -2.83 2.88 13.96
N ARG A 28 -4.07 3.33 14.17
CA ARG A 28 -4.89 2.85 15.29
C ARG A 28 -5.09 1.32 15.20
N ASN A 29 -5.03 0.66 16.36
CA ASN A 29 -5.19 -0.79 16.52
C ASN A 29 -4.10 -1.65 15.82
N LYS A 30 -2.99 -1.06 15.38
CA LYS A 30 -1.87 -1.80 14.82
C LYS A 30 -0.84 -2.15 15.91
N ARG A 31 -0.27 -3.33 15.82
CA ARG A 31 0.92 -3.72 16.60
C ARG A 31 2.16 -3.41 15.76
N SER A 32 3.22 -2.96 16.41
CA SER A 32 4.48 -2.63 15.74
C SER A 32 5.52 -3.72 16.01
N LEU A 33 6.22 -4.10 14.96
CA LEU A 33 7.40 -4.97 14.99
C LEU A 33 8.55 -4.25 14.31
N VAL A 34 9.72 -4.27 14.94
CA VAL A 34 10.96 -3.76 14.31
C VAL A 34 11.76 -4.96 13.83
N ALA A 35 12.20 -4.92 12.58
CA ALA A 35 13.05 -5.95 12.00
C ALA A 35 14.06 -5.32 11.03
N ASP A 36 15.32 -5.72 11.15
CA ASP A 36 16.36 -5.39 10.18
C ASP A 36 16.30 -6.40 9.02
N LEU A 37 15.91 -5.91 7.84
CA LEU A 37 15.79 -6.74 6.63
C LEU A 37 17.15 -7.16 6.03
N LYS A 38 18.27 -6.70 6.60
CA LYS A 38 19.61 -7.18 6.27
C LYS A 38 20.06 -8.34 7.16
N ASP A 39 19.40 -8.54 8.28
CA ASP A 39 19.65 -9.65 9.19
C ASP A 39 18.84 -10.88 8.76
N SER A 40 19.53 -11.92 8.33
CA SER A 40 18.91 -13.15 7.82
C SER A 40 18.04 -13.87 8.87
N GLN A 41 18.39 -13.78 10.15
CA GLN A 41 17.59 -14.40 11.22
C GLN A 41 16.27 -13.65 11.44
N GLN A 42 16.31 -12.32 11.37
CA GLN A 42 15.11 -11.49 11.48
C GLN A 42 14.21 -11.65 10.25
N VAL A 43 14.79 -11.74 9.05
CA VAL A 43 14.04 -12.06 7.83
C VAL A 43 13.38 -13.44 7.92
N GLN A 44 14.08 -14.44 8.47
CA GLN A 44 13.49 -15.77 8.65
C GLN A 44 12.28 -15.74 9.62
N ARG A 45 12.38 -15.00 10.73
CA ARG A 45 11.25 -14.81 11.65
C ARG A 45 10.07 -14.08 10.99
N LEU A 46 10.36 -13.07 10.17
CA LEU A 46 9.32 -12.39 9.38
C LEU A 46 8.65 -13.34 8.40
N ARG A 47 9.41 -14.22 7.75
CA ARG A 47 8.85 -15.23 6.82
C ARG A 47 7.88 -16.16 7.54
N GLU A 48 8.21 -16.60 8.75
CA GLU A 48 7.33 -17.43 9.57
C GLU A 48 6.07 -16.68 9.96
N LEU A 49 6.20 -15.42 10.37
CA LEU A 49 5.07 -14.56 10.70
C LEU A 49 4.16 -14.33 9.47
N CYS A 50 4.73 -13.99 8.32
CA CYS A 50 3.98 -13.79 7.08
C CYS A 50 3.27 -15.07 6.62
N ALA A 51 3.95 -16.23 6.74
CA ALA A 51 3.35 -17.51 6.38
C ALA A 51 2.19 -17.91 7.30
N SER A 52 2.12 -17.37 8.53
CA SER A 52 1.01 -17.60 9.46
C SER A 52 -0.13 -16.59 9.34
N ALA A 53 0.03 -15.54 8.54
CA ALA A 53 -0.96 -14.49 8.36
C ALA A 53 -2.05 -14.93 7.35
N ASP A 54 -3.26 -14.39 7.49
CA ASP A 54 -4.30 -14.52 6.48
C ASP A 54 -4.02 -13.60 5.28
N ILE A 55 -3.52 -12.40 5.55
CA ILE A 55 -3.25 -11.36 4.55
C ILE A 55 -1.87 -10.76 4.83
N VAL A 56 -1.04 -10.70 3.80
CA VAL A 56 0.20 -9.92 3.79
C VAL A 56 0.00 -8.75 2.84
N LEU A 57 0.23 -7.52 3.31
CA LEU A 57 0.23 -6.32 2.50
C LEU A 57 1.61 -5.70 2.52
N GLU A 58 2.14 -5.38 1.35
CA GLU A 58 3.43 -4.73 1.21
C GLU A 58 3.36 -3.53 0.25
N ASN A 59 4.27 -2.57 0.44
CA ASN A 59 4.38 -1.39 -0.41
C ASN A 59 5.84 -1.09 -0.77
N PHE A 60 6.60 -2.14 -1.06
CA PHE A 60 7.96 -2.00 -1.59
C PHE A 60 7.95 -1.86 -3.12
N ARG A 61 9.08 -1.52 -3.69
CA ARG A 61 9.25 -1.58 -5.14
C ARG A 61 9.19 -3.04 -5.61
N PRO A 62 8.61 -3.32 -6.80
CA PRO A 62 8.56 -4.67 -7.35
C PRO A 62 9.89 -5.42 -7.27
N GLY A 63 9.84 -6.68 -6.87
CA GLY A 63 10.99 -7.56 -6.70
C GLY A 63 11.78 -7.38 -5.40
N VAL A 64 11.47 -6.42 -4.53
CA VAL A 64 12.14 -6.28 -3.23
C VAL A 64 11.78 -7.44 -2.32
N MET A 65 10.50 -7.74 -2.18
CA MET A 65 10.01 -8.82 -1.33
C MET A 65 10.51 -10.20 -1.83
N ASP A 66 10.60 -10.41 -3.14
CA ASP A 66 11.14 -11.64 -3.72
C ASP A 66 12.61 -11.84 -3.32
N ARG A 67 13.44 -10.78 -3.45
CA ARG A 67 14.86 -10.84 -3.04
C ARG A 67 15.05 -11.12 -1.55
N LEU A 68 14.08 -10.74 -0.72
CA LEU A 68 14.08 -11.04 0.72
C LEU A 68 13.53 -12.44 1.03
N GLY A 69 13.03 -13.16 0.03
CA GLY A 69 12.35 -14.44 0.23
C GLY A 69 11.01 -14.29 0.98
N LEU A 70 10.38 -13.12 0.84
CA LEU A 70 9.08 -12.75 1.40
C LEU A 70 8.04 -12.49 0.30
N GLY A 71 8.33 -12.84 -0.96
CA GLY A 71 7.42 -12.71 -2.08
C GLY A 71 6.30 -13.76 -2.05
N TYR A 72 5.24 -13.50 -2.83
CA TYR A 72 4.04 -14.34 -2.87
C TYR A 72 4.34 -15.81 -3.15
N GLU A 73 5.14 -16.12 -4.16
CA GLU A 73 5.44 -17.49 -4.55
C GLU A 73 6.10 -18.28 -3.40
N THR A 74 7.04 -17.66 -2.70
CA THR A 74 7.72 -18.29 -1.54
C THR A 74 6.77 -18.49 -0.35
N LEU A 75 5.90 -17.52 -0.07
CA LEU A 75 5.02 -17.61 1.09
C LEU A 75 3.84 -18.55 0.86
N ARG A 76 3.30 -18.62 -0.37
CA ARG A 76 2.16 -19.51 -0.69
C ARG A 76 2.52 -20.99 -0.62
N GLU A 77 3.78 -21.36 -0.81
CA GLU A 77 4.24 -22.74 -0.59
C GLU A 77 3.98 -23.22 0.83
N ARG A 78 4.07 -22.30 1.82
CA ARG A 78 3.83 -22.58 3.23
C ARG A 78 2.37 -22.33 3.65
N ASN A 79 1.72 -21.36 3.01
CA ASN A 79 0.32 -21.03 3.25
C ASN A 79 -0.43 -20.87 1.92
N PRO A 80 -0.98 -21.96 1.36
CA PRO A 80 -1.72 -21.92 0.10
C PRO A 80 -2.96 -21.01 0.13
N ARG A 81 -3.43 -20.61 1.32
CA ARG A 81 -4.59 -19.74 1.51
C ARG A 81 -4.21 -18.26 1.63
N LEU A 82 -2.93 -17.94 1.62
CA LEU A 82 -2.42 -16.59 1.81
C LEU A 82 -2.98 -15.62 0.76
N ILE A 83 -3.52 -14.50 1.21
CA ILE A 83 -3.77 -13.34 0.38
C ILE A 83 -2.53 -12.44 0.47
N TYR A 84 -1.95 -12.16 -0.67
CA TYR A 84 -0.76 -11.32 -0.77
C TYR A 84 -1.11 -10.08 -1.58
N CYS A 85 -1.10 -8.89 -0.96
CA CYS A 85 -1.43 -7.64 -1.62
C CYS A 85 -0.17 -6.79 -1.82
N SER A 86 0.23 -6.60 -3.06
CA SER A 86 1.28 -5.65 -3.44
C SER A 86 0.64 -4.32 -3.86
N LEU A 87 0.82 -3.27 -3.06
CA LEU A 87 0.38 -1.93 -3.40
C LEU A 87 1.57 -1.14 -3.94
N THR A 88 1.52 -0.75 -5.22
CA THR A 88 2.62 -0.05 -5.88
C THR A 88 2.10 1.13 -6.71
N GLY A 89 3.00 1.98 -7.18
CA GLY A 89 2.60 3.12 -8.01
C GLY A 89 1.97 2.71 -9.35
N TYR A 90 2.55 1.68 -10.01
CA TYR A 90 2.22 1.35 -11.40
C TYR A 90 1.95 -0.14 -11.64
N GLY A 91 1.83 -0.95 -10.59
CA GLY A 91 1.66 -2.40 -10.70
C GLY A 91 2.96 -3.18 -10.75
N GLN A 92 2.85 -4.50 -10.71
CA GLN A 92 3.99 -5.42 -10.75
C GLN A 92 4.57 -5.59 -12.16
N THR A 93 3.82 -5.22 -13.19
CA THR A 93 4.16 -5.41 -14.60
C THR A 93 4.07 -4.09 -15.39
N GLY A 94 4.53 -4.12 -16.64
CA GLY A 94 4.44 -2.97 -17.54
C GLY A 94 5.66 -2.04 -17.49
N PRO A 95 5.67 -1.00 -18.36
CA PRO A 95 6.86 -0.17 -18.60
C PRO A 95 7.24 0.70 -17.39
N TYR A 96 6.32 0.97 -16.48
CA TYR A 96 6.55 1.81 -15.31
C TYR A 96 6.70 1.03 -14.00
N ALA A 97 6.59 -0.29 -14.00
CA ALA A 97 6.65 -1.12 -12.80
C ALA A 97 7.88 -0.82 -11.90
N LYS A 98 9.03 -0.51 -12.51
CA LYS A 98 10.26 -0.21 -11.77
C LYS A 98 10.39 1.25 -11.33
N LYS A 99 9.48 2.15 -11.73
CA LYS A 99 9.52 3.56 -11.34
C LYS A 99 8.97 3.75 -9.94
N GLY A 100 9.56 4.69 -9.20
CA GLY A 100 8.98 5.17 -7.94
C GLY A 100 7.77 6.04 -8.23
N ALA A 101 6.82 6.04 -7.30
CA ALA A 101 5.63 6.88 -7.37
C ALA A 101 5.41 7.59 -6.05
N PHE A 102 4.78 8.73 -6.13
CA PHE A 102 4.19 9.48 -5.02
C PHE A 102 2.79 9.90 -5.42
N ASP A 103 1.95 10.19 -4.47
CA ASP A 103 0.57 10.64 -4.69
C ASP A 103 0.46 11.69 -5.81
N VAL A 104 1.22 12.79 -5.71
CA VAL A 104 1.17 13.88 -6.69
C VAL A 104 1.59 13.44 -8.11
N THR A 105 2.56 12.54 -8.24
CA THR A 105 2.99 12.05 -9.55
C THR A 105 1.93 11.15 -10.19
N VAL A 106 1.23 10.37 -9.39
CA VAL A 106 0.14 9.53 -9.86
C VAL A 106 -1.09 10.37 -10.22
N GLN A 107 -1.42 11.40 -9.43
CA GLN A 107 -2.47 12.36 -9.79
C GLN A 107 -2.20 13.03 -11.14
N ALA A 108 -0.94 13.41 -11.41
CA ALA A 108 -0.55 14.04 -12.68
C ALA A 108 -0.69 13.06 -13.86
N ILE A 109 -0.10 11.85 -13.72
CA ILE A 109 -0.08 10.85 -14.80
C ILE A 109 -1.48 10.30 -15.10
N SER A 110 -2.34 10.18 -14.09
CA SER A 110 -3.73 9.72 -14.26
C SER A 110 -4.64 10.72 -14.96
N GLY A 111 -4.20 11.96 -15.14
CA GLY A 111 -5.00 13.02 -15.74
C GLY A 111 -5.97 13.72 -14.77
N VAL A 112 -6.10 13.24 -13.51
CA VAL A 112 -7.02 13.85 -12.54
C VAL A 112 -6.73 15.34 -12.30
N MET A 113 -5.45 15.74 -12.36
CA MET A 113 -5.10 17.15 -12.20
C MET A 113 -5.60 18.04 -13.34
N SER A 114 -5.77 17.50 -14.56
CA SER A 114 -6.25 18.27 -15.70
C SER A 114 -7.76 18.49 -15.71
N VAL A 115 -8.49 17.72 -14.91
CA VAL A 115 -9.95 17.84 -14.75
C VAL A 115 -10.32 18.43 -13.39
N THR A 116 -9.34 18.98 -12.67
CA THR A 116 -9.52 19.59 -11.35
C THR A 116 -9.13 21.06 -11.38
N GLY A 117 -10.00 21.92 -10.87
CA GLY A 117 -9.80 23.38 -10.85
C GLY A 117 -10.78 24.13 -11.74
N GLU A 118 -10.44 25.39 -12.05
CA GLU A 118 -11.24 26.26 -12.91
C GLU A 118 -11.06 25.88 -14.39
N GLU A 119 -12.10 26.12 -15.18
CA GLU A 119 -12.04 26.02 -16.65
C GLU A 119 -10.94 26.94 -17.17
N ASP A 120 -10.11 26.47 -18.09
CA ASP A 120 -8.93 27.16 -18.60
C ASP A 120 -7.83 27.46 -17.57
N GLY A 121 -7.94 26.94 -16.36
CA GLY A 121 -6.92 27.06 -15.32
C GLY A 121 -5.76 26.08 -15.49
N PRO A 122 -4.66 26.25 -14.73
CA PRO A 122 -3.58 25.28 -14.70
C PRO A 122 -4.04 23.98 -14.03
N PRO A 123 -3.44 22.82 -14.36
CA PRO A 123 -3.71 21.56 -13.67
C PRO A 123 -3.47 21.68 -12.15
N VAL A 124 -4.44 21.24 -11.35
CA VAL A 124 -4.40 21.37 -9.88
C VAL A 124 -4.45 20.02 -9.21
N LYS A 125 -3.52 19.78 -8.28
CA LYS A 125 -3.59 18.57 -7.45
C LYS A 125 -4.75 18.65 -6.45
N CYS A 126 -5.37 17.52 -6.14
CA CYS A 126 -6.30 17.42 -5.01
C CYS A 126 -5.59 17.79 -3.70
N GLY A 127 -6.28 18.49 -2.82
CA GLY A 127 -5.75 18.93 -1.52
C GLY A 127 -5.38 17.76 -0.59
N VAL A 128 -6.12 16.65 -0.68
CA VAL A 128 -5.81 15.40 0.03
C VAL A 128 -4.97 14.47 -0.87
N PRO A 129 -4.19 13.53 -0.31
CA PRO A 129 -3.44 12.54 -1.09
C PRO A 129 -4.39 11.46 -1.66
N VAL A 130 -5.19 11.86 -2.65
CA VAL A 130 -6.30 11.06 -3.18
C VAL A 130 -5.84 9.77 -3.85
N ALA A 131 -4.65 9.76 -4.47
CA ALA A 131 -4.11 8.55 -5.07
C ALA A 131 -3.69 7.51 -4.03
N ASP A 132 -3.06 7.95 -2.93
CA ASP A 132 -2.68 7.09 -1.82
C ASP A 132 -3.92 6.49 -1.13
N PHE A 133 -4.89 7.35 -0.77
CA PHE A 133 -6.10 6.88 -0.08
C PHE A 133 -6.97 5.98 -0.95
N THR A 134 -7.13 6.31 -2.22
CA THR A 134 -7.89 5.47 -3.15
C THR A 134 -7.23 4.10 -3.30
N ALA A 135 -5.91 4.06 -3.51
CA ALA A 135 -5.18 2.80 -3.59
C ALA A 135 -5.28 1.98 -2.29
N GLY A 136 -5.21 2.63 -1.13
CA GLY A 136 -5.41 1.98 0.16
C GLY A 136 -6.80 1.35 0.31
N LEU A 137 -7.86 2.04 -0.12
CA LEU A 137 -9.23 1.53 -0.12
C LEU A 137 -9.40 0.35 -1.10
N TYR A 138 -8.86 0.45 -2.32
CA TYR A 138 -8.88 -0.65 -3.28
C TYR A 138 -8.10 -1.87 -2.78
N ALA A 139 -6.92 -1.66 -2.17
CA ALA A 139 -6.13 -2.74 -1.58
C ALA A 139 -6.91 -3.45 -0.45
N ALA A 140 -7.55 -2.70 0.43
CA ALA A 140 -8.36 -3.24 1.52
C ALA A 140 -9.57 -4.02 0.97
N TYR A 141 -10.32 -3.43 0.04
CA TYR A 141 -11.49 -4.05 -0.57
C TYR A 141 -11.13 -5.33 -1.34
N SER A 142 -10.11 -5.27 -2.19
CA SER A 142 -9.69 -6.43 -2.98
C SER A 142 -9.13 -7.55 -2.09
N SER A 143 -8.38 -7.20 -1.04
CA SER A 143 -7.88 -8.18 -0.07
C SER A 143 -9.02 -8.87 0.69
N LEU A 144 -10.06 -8.14 1.08
CA LEU A 144 -11.23 -8.72 1.74
C LEU A 144 -12.01 -9.64 0.80
N ALA A 145 -12.22 -9.24 -0.46
CA ALA A 145 -12.88 -10.07 -1.46
C ALA A 145 -12.08 -11.36 -1.72
N ALA A 146 -10.77 -11.25 -1.86
CA ALA A 146 -9.87 -12.38 -2.03
C ALA A 146 -9.85 -13.30 -0.80
N TYR A 147 -9.85 -12.73 0.41
CA TYR A 147 -9.93 -13.48 1.66
C TYR A 147 -11.22 -14.30 1.75
N GLU A 148 -12.36 -13.70 1.42
CA GLU A 148 -13.65 -14.39 1.41
C GLU A 148 -13.71 -15.52 0.35
N GLN A 149 -13.08 -15.30 -0.80
CA GLN A 149 -12.90 -16.36 -1.79
C GLN A 149 -12.02 -17.49 -1.24
N ALA A 150 -10.89 -17.17 -0.60
CA ALA A 150 -9.96 -18.16 -0.06
C ALA A 150 -10.60 -19.00 1.06
N LYS A 151 -11.50 -18.44 1.85
CA LYS A 151 -12.30 -19.20 2.84
C LYS A 151 -13.15 -20.28 2.19
N ARG A 152 -13.69 -20.01 1.01
CA ARG A 152 -14.58 -20.96 0.28
C ARG A 152 -13.79 -21.98 -0.53
N THR A 153 -12.68 -21.57 -1.13
CA THR A 153 -11.92 -22.40 -2.08
C THR A 153 -10.71 -23.11 -1.48
N GLY A 154 -10.23 -22.63 -0.32
CA GLY A 154 -8.96 -23.04 0.26
C GLY A 154 -7.73 -22.48 -0.48
N GLN A 155 -7.89 -21.60 -1.45
CA GLN A 155 -6.86 -21.06 -2.31
C GLN A 155 -6.73 -19.56 -2.13
N GLY A 156 -5.53 -19.10 -1.76
CA GLY A 156 -5.18 -17.70 -1.73
C GLY A 156 -4.88 -17.11 -3.10
N THR A 157 -4.54 -15.84 -3.13
CA THR A 157 -4.20 -15.15 -4.39
C THR A 157 -3.26 -13.97 -4.16
N HIS A 158 -2.55 -13.58 -5.21
CA HIS A 158 -1.81 -12.33 -5.27
C HIS A 158 -2.71 -11.21 -5.81
N VAL A 159 -2.87 -10.15 -5.05
CA VAL A 159 -3.57 -8.93 -5.43
C VAL A 159 -2.54 -7.89 -5.85
N ASP A 160 -2.46 -7.58 -7.13
CA ASP A 160 -1.64 -6.49 -7.66
C ASP A 160 -2.48 -5.21 -7.69
N CYS A 161 -2.23 -4.31 -6.73
CA CYS A 161 -2.95 -3.05 -6.58
C CYS A 161 -2.04 -1.88 -6.98
N SER A 162 -2.32 -1.25 -8.13
CA SER A 162 -1.56 -0.09 -8.59
C SER A 162 -2.29 1.22 -8.30
N MET A 163 -1.58 2.21 -7.77
CA MET A 163 -2.14 3.56 -7.54
C MET A 163 -2.68 4.15 -8.83
N LEU A 164 -1.96 3.99 -9.96
CA LEU A 164 -2.41 4.50 -11.26
C LEU A 164 -3.71 3.80 -11.70
N GLY A 165 -3.80 2.47 -11.60
CA GLY A 165 -5.02 1.73 -11.94
C GLY A 165 -6.22 2.16 -11.09
N CYS A 166 -6.01 2.38 -9.79
CA CYS A 166 -7.06 2.87 -8.89
C CYS A 166 -7.53 4.27 -9.28
N MET A 167 -6.61 5.18 -9.61
CA MET A 167 -6.96 6.53 -10.06
C MET A 167 -7.72 6.52 -11.39
N LEU A 168 -7.31 5.68 -12.35
CA LEU A 168 -8.06 5.50 -13.59
C LEU A 168 -9.46 4.93 -13.32
N GLY A 169 -9.58 3.99 -12.37
CA GLY A 169 -10.86 3.42 -11.97
C GLY A 169 -11.86 4.45 -11.45
N ILE A 170 -11.42 5.39 -10.61
CA ILE A 170 -12.31 6.46 -10.09
C ILE A 170 -12.56 7.58 -11.12
N SER A 171 -11.75 7.67 -12.16
CA SER A 171 -11.87 8.66 -13.22
C SER A 171 -12.65 8.14 -14.44
N ALA A 172 -13.35 7.03 -14.30
CA ALA A 172 -14.02 6.36 -15.43
C ALA A 172 -14.97 7.26 -16.23
N LEU A 173 -15.66 8.20 -15.55
CA LEU A 173 -16.57 9.15 -16.20
C LEU A 173 -15.83 10.24 -16.99
N GLN A 174 -14.59 10.55 -16.65
CA GLN A 174 -13.79 11.61 -17.28
C GLN A 174 -12.97 11.08 -18.46
N ILE A 175 -12.77 9.77 -18.55
CA ILE A 175 -11.95 9.13 -19.59
C ILE A 175 -12.78 8.30 -20.59
N SER A 176 -14.09 8.28 -20.44
CA SER A 176 -15.05 7.58 -21.33
C SER A 176 -15.40 8.38 -22.56
#